data_6e8b825cf3e52fbb39b0f3324f7071bb
#
_entry.id   6e8b825cf3e52fbb39b0f3324f7071bb
#
_cell.length_a   1.000
_cell.length_b   1.000
_cell.length_c   1.000
_cell.angle_alpha   90.00
_cell.angle_beta   90.00
_cell.angle_gamma   90.00
#
_symmetry.space_group_name_H-M   'P 1'
#
loop_
_entity.id
_entity.type
_entity.pdbx_description
1 polymer ?
#
loop_
_entity_poly.entity_id
_entity_poly.type
_entity_poly.pdbx_seq_one_letter_code
_entity_poly.pdbx_strand_id
1 'polypeptide(L)'
;MVILDTSLIIDVSRKKKYAIDLIASYQKKEQIATTIITQYEMLRGTPEPYINYITELLNRFIILDFGNDALDETVTIYKQLKEKGTLINELDIMIAGIAAANNQTLITKDNDFQNIESNKIIIL
;
A
#
# COMPACT_ATOMS: atom_id res chain seq x y z
N MET A 1 -2.29 -13.22 -3.00
CA MET A 1 -1.64 -11.92 -3.24
C MET A 1 -1.62 -11.11 -1.97
N VAL A 2 -0.52 -10.47 -1.67
CA VAL A 2 -0.44 -9.46 -0.61
C VAL A 2 -0.10 -8.12 -1.22
N ILE A 3 -0.60 -7.04 -0.62
CA ILE A 3 -0.39 -5.67 -1.07
C ILE A 3 0.47 -4.97 -0.02
N LEU A 4 1.56 -4.37 -0.44
CA LEU A 4 2.42 -3.56 0.43
C LEU A 4 2.06 -2.09 0.26
N ASP A 5 1.92 -1.38 1.38
CA ASP A 5 1.67 0.06 1.33
C ASP A 5 2.96 0.84 1.05
N THR A 6 2.83 2.16 0.94
CA THR A 6 3.96 3.04 0.62
C THR A 6 5.06 2.96 1.68
N SER A 7 4.71 2.85 2.96
CA SER A 7 5.72 2.79 4.03
C SER A 7 6.67 1.61 3.88
N LEU A 8 6.14 0.45 3.48
CA LEU A 8 6.95 -0.75 3.25
C LEU A 8 7.77 -0.64 1.97
N ILE A 9 7.20 -0.09 0.90
CA ILE A 9 7.96 0.08 -0.36
C ILE A 9 9.12 1.06 -0.16
N ILE A 10 8.92 2.11 0.62
CA ILE A 10 10.02 3.03 0.99
C ILE A 10 11.14 2.25 1.68
N ASP A 11 10.81 1.41 2.64
CA ASP A 11 11.83 0.64 3.37
C ASP A 11 12.52 -0.40 2.48
N VAL A 12 11.80 -0.99 1.54
CA VAL A 12 12.41 -1.85 0.50
C VAL A 12 13.39 -1.05 -0.34
N SER A 13 13.01 0.15 -0.77
CA SER A 13 13.88 1.03 -1.58
C SER A 13 15.17 1.43 -0.86
N ARG A 14 15.10 1.50 0.47
CA ARG A 14 16.24 1.80 1.34
C ARG A 14 17.00 0.55 1.78
N LYS A 15 16.62 -0.61 1.25
CA LYS A 15 17.26 -1.91 1.52
C LYS A 15 17.27 -2.28 3.00
N LYS A 16 16.22 -1.88 3.74
CA LYS A 16 16.09 -2.30 5.13
C LYS A 16 15.89 -3.81 5.21
N LYS A 17 16.66 -4.46 6.06
CA LYS A 17 16.72 -5.92 6.13
C LYS A 17 15.36 -6.56 6.39
N TYR A 18 14.58 -6.03 7.34
CA TYR A 18 13.27 -6.62 7.66
C TYR A 18 12.33 -6.60 6.46
N ALA A 19 12.36 -5.52 5.66
CA ALA A 19 11.51 -5.37 4.49
C ALA A 19 11.91 -6.33 3.38
N ILE A 20 13.21 -6.49 3.15
CA ILE A 20 13.74 -7.46 2.18
C ILE A 20 13.38 -8.89 2.61
N ASP A 21 13.53 -9.21 3.88
CA ASP A 21 13.20 -10.54 4.42
C ASP A 21 11.68 -10.81 4.31
N LEU A 22 10.86 -9.79 4.56
CA LEU A 22 9.40 -9.88 4.41
C LEU A 22 9.02 -10.27 2.98
N ILE A 23 9.56 -9.55 2.00
CA ILE A 23 9.34 -9.85 0.59
C ILE A 23 9.79 -11.27 0.26
N ALA A 24 10.99 -11.65 0.67
CA ALA A 24 11.53 -12.97 0.41
C ALA A 24 10.62 -14.08 0.96
N SER A 25 10.04 -13.88 2.15
CA SER A 25 9.14 -14.86 2.77
C SER A 25 7.81 -14.97 2.01
N TYR A 26 7.22 -13.85 1.58
CA TYR A 26 5.95 -13.88 0.86
C TYR A 26 6.08 -14.38 -0.58
N GLN A 27 7.16 -14.04 -1.27
CA GLN A 27 7.37 -14.47 -2.67
C GLN A 27 7.31 -15.99 -2.84
N LYS A 28 7.63 -16.74 -1.81
CA LYS A 28 7.56 -18.21 -1.84
C LYS A 28 6.13 -18.74 -1.88
N LYS A 29 5.16 -17.93 -1.47
CA LYS A 29 3.78 -18.35 -1.25
C LYS A 29 2.80 -17.71 -2.22
N GLU A 30 3.02 -16.45 -2.59
CA GLU A 30 2.06 -15.68 -3.34
C GLU A 30 2.69 -14.50 -4.06
N GLN A 31 1.90 -13.87 -4.92
CA GLN A 31 2.31 -12.66 -5.62
C GLN A 31 2.32 -11.46 -4.67
N ILE A 32 3.24 -10.54 -4.90
CA ILE A 32 3.35 -9.30 -4.14
C ILE A 32 2.95 -8.15 -5.04
N ALA A 33 2.05 -7.33 -4.56
CA ALA A 33 1.53 -6.15 -5.24
C ALA A 33 1.76 -4.90 -4.41
N THR A 34 1.68 -3.77 -5.06
CA THR A 34 1.47 -2.47 -4.44
C THR A 34 0.42 -1.73 -5.26
N THR A 35 0.25 -0.43 -5.05
CA THR A 35 -0.83 0.31 -5.69
C THR A 35 -0.31 1.44 -6.55
N ILE A 36 -1.16 1.91 -7.48
CA ILE A 36 -0.88 3.11 -8.28
C ILE A 36 -0.67 4.33 -7.38
N ILE A 37 -1.31 4.36 -6.21
CA ILE A 37 -1.13 5.44 -5.23
C ILE A 37 0.29 5.42 -4.66
N THR A 38 0.79 4.23 -4.29
CA THR A 38 2.17 4.07 -3.84
C THR A 38 3.15 4.49 -4.94
N GLN A 39 2.90 4.09 -6.17
CA GLN A 39 3.71 4.51 -7.31
C GLN A 39 3.77 6.03 -7.42
N TYR A 40 2.63 6.70 -7.33
CA TYR A 40 2.56 8.15 -7.34
C TYR A 40 3.38 8.77 -6.20
N GLU A 41 3.19 8.30 -4.97
CA GLU A 41 3.91 8.83 -3.81
C GLU A 41 5.42 8.66 -3.94
N MET A 42 5.87 7.49 -4.40
CA MET A 42 7.28 7.21 -4.61
C MET A 42 7.90 8.10 -5.67
N LEU A 43 7.24 8.22 -6.82
CA LEU A 43 7.79 8.99 -7.95
C LEU A 43 7.82 10.48 -7.66
N ARG A 44 6.77 11.03 -7.03
CA ARG A 44 6.75 12.47 -6.67
C ARG A 44 7.80 12.84 -5.64
N GLY A 45 8.16 11.89 -4.76
CA GLY A 45 9.12 12.11 -3.68
C GLY A 45 10.57 11.77 -4.04
N THR A 46 10.83 11.28 -5.25
CA THR A 46 12.16 10.81 -5.64
C THR A 46 12.91 11.87 -6.45
N PRO A 47 14.13 12.28 -6.01
CA PRO A 47 14.97 13.17 -6.79
C PRO A 47 15.34 12.56 -8.14
N GLU A 48 15.50 13.40 -9.16
CA GLU A 48 15.75 13.00 -10.55
C GLU A 48 16.84 11.93 -10.71
N PRO A 49 18.01 12.00 -10.04
CA PRO A 49 19.06 10.98 -10.20
C PRO A 49 18.62 9.56 -9.82
N TYR A 50 17.57 9.41 -9.01
CA TYR A 50 17.13 8.11 -8.48
C TYR A 50 15.85 7.59 -9.15
N ILE A 51 15.26 8.33 -10.09
CA ILE A 51 13.99 7.97 -10.73
C ILE A 51 14.06 6.61 -11.40
N ASN A 52 15.15 6.33 -12.14
CA ASN A 52 15.30 5.05 -12.82
C ASN A 52 15.36 3.88 -11.84
N TYR A 53 16.08 4.06 -10.72
CA TYR A 53 16.17 3.03 -9.68
C TYR A 53 14.78 2.73 -9.10
N ILE A 54 14.02 3.76 -8.76
CA ILE A 54 12.68 3.58 -8.18
C ILE A 54 11.71 2.98 -9.21
N THR A 55 11.77 3.40 -10.46
CA THR A 55 10.95 2.83 -11.53
C THR A 55 11.23 1.34 -11.71
N GLU A 56 12.49 0.94 -11.75
CA GLU A 56 12.86 -0.48 -11.84
C GLU A 56 12.39 -1.29 -10.63
N LEU A 57 12.50 -0.70 -9.43
CA LEU A 57 12.01 -1.35 -8.22
C LEU A 57 10.50 -1.59 -8.30
N LEU A 58 9.72 -0.57 -8.66
CA LEU A 58 8.27 -0.66 -8.76
C LEU A 58 7.83 -1.69 -9.82
N ASN A 59 8.60 -1.83 -10.90
CA ASN A 59 8.30 -2.81 -11.94
C ASN A 59 8.42 -4.28 -11.49
N ARG A 60 8.98 -4.52 -10.32
CA ARG A 60 9.04 -5.87 -9.73
C ARG A 60 7.73 -6.28 -9.06
N PHE A 61 6.82 -5.34 -8.85
CA PHE A 61 5.55 -5.58 -8.19
C PHE A 61 4.40 -5.49 -9.18
N ILE A 62 3.32 -6.20 -8.86
CA ILE A 62 2.05 -5.95 -9.54
C ILE A 62 1.55 -4.60 -9.04
N ILE A 63 1.18 -3.72 -9.96
CA ILE A 63 0.64 -2.39 -9.62
C ILE A 63 -0.87 -2.44 -9.80
N LEU A 64 -1.60 -2.28 -8.71
CA LEU A 64 -3.06 -2.29 -8.72
C LEU A 64 -3.61 -0.88 -8.96
N ASP A 65 -4.55 -0.77 -9.89
CA ASP A 65 -5.16 0.50 -10.28
C ASP A 65 -6.20 0.98 -9.26
N PHE A 66 -6.52 2.28 -9.35
CA PHE A 66 -7.63 2.89 -8.64
C PHE A 66 -8.79 3.06 -9.62
N GLY A 67 -9.61 2.03 -9.73
CA GLY A 67 -10.80 2.03 -10.60
C GLY A 67 -12.08 2.30 -9.82
N ASN A 68 -13.23 2.04 -10.47
CA ASN A 68 -14.53 2.31 -9.88
C ASN A 68 -14.80 1.51 -8.60
N ASP A 69 -14.38 0.25 -8.56
CA ASP A 69 -14.55 -0.57 -7.36
C ASP A 69 -13.73 -0.02 -6.19
N ALA A 70 -12.50 0.40 -6.45
CA ALA A 70 -11.66 1.03 -5.45
C ALA A 70 -12.23 2.36 -4.98
N LEU A 71 -12.81 3.15 -5.89
CA LEU A 71 -13.48 4.40 -5.53
C LEU A 71 -14.62 4.14 -4.54
N ASP A 72 -15.48 3.18 -4.84
CA ASP A 72 -16.63 2.85 -3.98
C ASP A 72 -16.17 2.41 -2.58
N GLU A 73 -15.17 1.54 -2.50
CA GLU A 73 -14.61 1.09 -1.23
C GLU A 73 -13.94 2.26 -0.47
N THR A 74 -13.25 3.12 -1.17
CA THR A 74 -12.59 4.29 -0.58
C THR A 74 -13.61 5.24 0.05
N VAL A 75 -14.72 5.51 -0.64
CA VAL A 75 -15.79 6.35 -0.11
C VAL A 75 -16.39 5.73 1.15
N THR A 76 -16.63 4.42 1.15
CA THR A 76 -17.16 3.69 2.31
C THR A 76 -16.22 3.80 3.50
N ILE A 77 -14.91 3.57 3.29
CA ILE A 77 -13.89 3.68 4.34
C ILE A 77 -13.82 5.11 4.88
N TYR A 78 -13.79 6.10 3.98
CA TYR A 78 -13.73 7.51 4.37
C TYR A 78 -14.90 7.88 5.30
N LYS A 79 -16.13 7.52 4.93
CA LYS A 79 -17.32 7.84 5.71
C LYS A 79 -17.29 7.17 7.09
N GLN A 80 -16.84 5.94 7.14
CA GLN A 80 -16.69 5.19 8.39
C GLN A 80 -15.68 5.86 9.33
N LEU A 81 -14.51 6.23 8.82
CA LEU A 81 -13.47 6.90 9.59
C LEU A 81 -13.93 8.28 10.07
N LYS A 82 -14.61 9.02 9.20
CA LYS A 82 -15.15 10.34 9.54
C LYS A 82 -16.19 10.25 10.65
N GLU A 83 -17.09 9.30 10.58
CA GLU A 83 -18.12 9.09 11.59
C GLU A 83 -17.52 8.80 12.96
N LYS A 84 -16.43 8.03 13.01
CA LYS A 84 -15.71 7.72 14.26
C LYS A 84 -14.78 8.85 14.72
N GLY A 85 -14.58 9.89 13.93
CA GLY A 85 -13.61 10.94 14.23
C GLY A 85 -12.14 10.48 14.12
N THR A 86 -11.86 9.49 13.29
CA THR A 86 -10.54 8.88 13.16
C THR A 86 -10.00 8.95 11.73
N LEU A 87 -10.25 10.06 11.03
CA LEU A 87 -9.73 10.25 9.66
C LEU A 87 -8.21 10.14 9.64
N ILE A 88 -7.70 9.48 8.62
CA ILE A 88 -6.28 9.33 8.33
C ILE A 88 -5.96 10.04 7.00
N ASN A 89 -4.70 9.98 6.57
CA ASN A 89 -4.27 10.56 5.31
C ASN A 89 -5.11 10.00 4.15
N GLU A 90 -5.55 10.86 3.24
CA GLU A 90 -6.43 10.46 2.14
C GLU A 90 -5.80 9.46 1.19
N LEU A 91 -4.49 9.56 0.94
CA LEU A 91 -3.81 8.60 0.08
C LEU A 91 -3.81 7.20 0.72
N ASP A 92 -3.69 7.12 2.04
CA ASP A 92 -3.77 5.85 2.77
C ASP A 92 -5.18 5.25 2.69
N ILE A 93 -6.22 6.08 2.75
CA ILE A 93 -7.60 5.62 2.55
C ILE A 93 -7.78 5.03 1.15
N MET A 94 -7.18 5.67 0.13
CA MET A 94 -7.23 5.17 -1.25
C MET A 94 -6.49 3.84 -1.40
N ILE A 95 -5.35 3.68 -0.74
CA ILE A 95 -4.61 2.40 -0.72
C ILE A 95 -5.48 1.31 -0.09
N ALA A 96 -6.10 1.60 1.03
CA ALA A 96 -7.01 0.66 1.69
C ALA A 96 -8.22 0.33 0.80
N GLY A 97 -8.73 1.30 0.07
CA GLY A 97 -9.83 1.11 -0.88
C GLY A 97 -9.45 0.15 -2.02
N ILE A 98 -8.23 0.28 -2.54
CA ILE A 98 -7.72 -0.64 -3.56
C ILE A 98 -7.61 -2.06 -3.01
N ALA A 99 -7.08 -2.20 -1.80
CA ALA A 99 -6.94 -3.51 -1.15
C ALA A 99 -8.32 -4.17 -0.93
N ALA A 100 -9.29 -3.40 -0.44
CA ALA A 100 -10.65 -3.89 -0.23
C ALA A 100 -11.32 -4.30 -1.54
N ALA A 101 -11.17 -3.49 -2.59
CA ALA A 101 -11.75 -3.77 -3.91
C ALA A 101 -11.19 -5.07 -4.52
N ASN A 102 -9.94 -5.39 -4.23
CA ASN A 102 -9.29 -6.62 -4.68
C ASN A 102 -9.47 -7.78 -3.72
N ASN A 103 -10.07 -7.53 -2.56
CA ASN A 103 -10.25 -8.53 -1.50
C ASN A 103 -8.94 -9.21 -1.10
N GLN A 104 -7.88 -8.43 -0.99
CA GLN A 104 -6.52 -8.91 -0.68
C GLN A 104 -6.00 -8.31 0.62
N THR A 105 -5.04 -8.99 1.22
CA THR A 105 -4.39 -8.54 2.46
C THR A 105 -3.48 -7.35 2.18
N LEU A 106 -3.64 -6.30 2.98
CA LEU A 106 -2.77 -5.13 2.98
C LEU A 106 -1.80 -5.23 4.16
N ILE A 107 -0.52 -5.08 3.89
CA ILE A 107 0.53 -5.08 4.92
C ILE A 107 1.11 -3.67 5.01
N THR A 108 1.18 -3.15 6.23
CA THR A 108 1.69 -1.80 6.52
C THR A 108 2.47 -1.82 7.84
N LYS A 109 3.30 -0.81 8.06
CA LYS A 109 3.87 -0.53 9.38
C LYS A 109 3.26 0.72 10.02
N ASP A 110 2.29 1.35 9.36
CA ASP A 110 1.64 2.57 9.83
C ASP A 110 0.44 2.23 10.73
N ASN A 111 0.51 2.63 11.99
CA ASN A 111 -0.52 2.38 12.98
C ASN A 111 -1.85 3.07 12.67
N ASP A 112 -1.86 4.09 11.82
CA ASP A 112 -3.11 4.77 11.45
C ASP A 112 -4.12 3.81 10.81
N PHE A 113 -3.64 2.77 10.12
CA PHE A 113 -4.50 1.77 9.50
C PHE A 113 -5.32 0.95 10.51
N GLN A 114 -4.98 0.99 11.81
CA GLN A 114 -5.76 0.30 12.84
C GLN A 114 -7.20 0.82 12.94
N ASN A 115 -7.44 2.05 12.52
CA ASN A 115 -8.77 2.67 12.57
C ASN A 115 -9.71 2.16 11.48
N ILE A 116 -9.20 1.48 10.47
CA ILE A 116 -9.99 0.89 9.39
C ILE A 116 -10.49 -0.48 9.84
N GLU A 117 -11.82 -0.67 9.77
CA GLU A 117 -12.42 -1.97 10.09
C GLU A 117 -12.15 -2.96 8.96
N SER A 118 -11.21 -3.87 9.20
CA SER A 118 -10.89 -4.94 8.26
C SER A 118 -10.07 -6.02 8.95
N ASN A 119 -10.37 -7.28 8.63
CA ASN A 119 -9.57 -8.42 9.06
C ASN A 119 -8.43 -8.75 8.07
N LYS A 120 -8.29 -7.95 7.01
CA LYS A 120 -7.28 -8.15 5.97
C LYS A 120 -6.20 -7.07 5.98
N ILE A 121 -6.05 -6.34 7.06
CA ILE A 121 -4.95 -5.40 7.25
C ILE A 121 -4.03 -5.95 8.34
N ILE A 122 -2.77 -6.11 8.00
CA ILE A 122 -1.73 -6.55 8.92
C ILE A 122 -0.82 -5.36 9.18
N ILE A 123 -0.72 -4.96 10.45
CA ILE A 123 0.18 -3.90 10.88
C ILE A 123 1.39 -4.55 11.54
N LEU A 124 2.55 -4.26 11.00
CA LEU A 124 3.82 -4.80 11.51
C LEU A 124 4.29 -4.10 12.78
#